data_98e6e1d0a68a5618206bd54536f4b68b
#
_entry.id   98e6e1d0a68a5618206bd54536f4b68b
#
_cell.length_a   1.000
_cell.length_b   1.000
_cell.length_c   1.000
_cell.angle_alpha   90.00
_cell.angle_beta   90.00
_cell.angle_gamma   90.00
#
_symmetry.space_group_name_H-M   'P 1'
#
loop_
_entity.id
_entity.type
_entity.pdbx_description
1 polymer ?
#
loop_
_entity_poly.entity_id
_entity_poly.type
_entity_poly.pdbx_seq_one_letter_code
_entity_poly.pdbx_strand_id
1 'polypeptide(L)'
;MSFIIILLLFFAYSFLGWVCECIYCSIPKRKWINRGMLSGPYCPIYGFGSIFIVLLLYPYKNKPFLIFVLAILITSLLEYVTSYVLEVLFHTKWWDYTGYFMNINGRVCLRNSLLFGILGLAVMYLINPVIVDLFRLIPSTLALIIVCCIVCYFTWDVFTIVKGLLRDNREWAELEAIVSHYFSNKRYDNKGSLKEDLQRMIELLPFDIQGAEVFSEIKRRYNEFIKQTTKTRTHLRKAYPNAIFGRNNKSSIIRMIIDEFKNDNKQQKKENETENN
;
A
#
# COMPACT_ATOMS: atom_id res chain seq x y z
N MET A 1 0.44 -33.38 2.83
CA MET A 1 -0.72 -32.50 2.61
C MET A 1 -0.95 -32.38 1.12
N SER A 2 -2.18 -32.53 0.63
CA SER A 2 -2.47 -32.34 -0.81
C SER A 2 -2.25 -30.87 -1.19
N PHE A 3 -1.76 -30.62 -2.42
CA PHE A 3 -1.55 -29.26 -2.94
C PHE A 3 -2.85 -28.42 -2.90
N ILE A 4 -3.99 -29.03 -3.15
CA ILE A 4 -5.31 -28.39 -3.07
C ILE A 4 -5.57 -27.85 -1.65
N ILE A 5 -5.25 -28.65 -0.62
CA ILE A 5 -5.42 -28.22 0.77
C ILE A 5 -4.50 -27.05 1.09
N ILE A 6 -3.26 -27.04 0.60
CA ILE A 6 -2.33 -25.93 0.82
C ILE A 6 -2.88 -24.64 0.19
N LEU A 7 -3.44 -24.68 -1.01
CA LEU A 7 -4.08 -23.54 -1.65
C LEU A 7 -5.31 -23.04 -0.88
N LEU A 8 -6.17 -23.96 -0.42
CA LEU A 8 -7.33 -23.60 0.41
C LEU A 8 -6.88 -22.91 1.70
N LEU A 9 -5.84 -23.43 2.36
CA LEU A 9 -5.26 -22.81 3.57
C LEU A 9 -4.69 -21.43 3.27
N PHE A 10 -3.97 -21.27 2.15
CA PHE A 10 -3.46 -19.97 1.74
C PHE A 10 -4.56 -18.92 1.63
N PHE A 11 -5.66 -19.25 0.96
CA PHE A 11 -6.78 -18.31 0.82
C PHE A 11 -7.53 -18.09 2.13
N ALA A 12 -7.70 -19.12 2.96
CA ALA A 12 -8.32 -18.99 4.27
C ALA A 12 -7.50 -18.06 5.19
N TYR A 13 -6.18 -18.24 5.24
CA TYR A 13 -5.31 -17.36 6.03
C TYR A 13 -5.23 -15.96 5.45
N SER A 14 -5.24 -15.81 4.13
CA SER A 14 -5.30 -14.50 3.48
C SER A 14 -6.58 -13.75 3.83
N PHE A 15 -7.71 -14.46 3.88
CA PHE A 15 -9.00 -13.91 4.29
C PHE A 15 -9.00 -13.51 5.79
N LEU A 16 -8.56 -14.40 6.67
CA LEU A 16 -8.46 -14.10 8.09
C LEU A 16 -7.52 -12.92 8.37
N GLY A 17 -6.39 -12.87 7.69
CA GLY A 17 -5.46 -11.74 7.77
C GLY A 17 -6.10 -10.43 7.33
N TRP A 18 -6.89 -10.44 6.25
CA TRP A 18 -7.66 -9.28 5.81
C TRP A 18 -8.68 -8.83 6.86
N VAL A 19 -9.41 -9.76 7.48
CA VAL A 19 -10.34 -9.44 8.57
C VAL A 19 -9.60 -8.78 9.74
N CYS A 20 -8.47 -9.36 10.17
CA CYS A 20 -7.67 -8.81 11.27
C CYS A 20 -7.18 -7.39 10.96
N GLU A 21 -6.67 -7.15 9.75
CA GLU A 21 -6.22 -5.82 9.30
C GLU A 21 -7.36 -4.80 9.25
N CYS A 22 -8.52 -5.21 8.71
CA CYS A 22 -9.69 -4.34 8.67
C CYS A 22 -10.15 -3.95 10.09
N ILE A 23 -10.21 -4.90 11.02
CA ILE A 23 -10.58 -4.64 12.42
C ILE A 23 -9.53 -3.71 13.07
N TYR A 24 -8.25 -4.07 12.98
CA TYR A 24 -7.14 -3.29 13.56
C TYR A 24 -7.14 -1.83 13.10
N CYS A 25 -7.40 -1.58 11.82
CA CYS A 25 -7.40 -0.23 11.27
C CYS A 25 -8.72 0.53 11.46
N SER A 26 -9.84 -0.18 11.64
CA SER A 26 -11.17 0.42 11.80
C SER A 26 -11.45 0.90 13.22
N ILE A 27 -10.96 0.18 14.25
CA ILE A 27 -11.18 0.50 15.66
C ILE A 27 -10.75 1.93 16.02
N PRO A 28 -9.49 2.37 15.74
CA PRO A 28 -9.05 3.72 16.10
C PRO A 28 -9.79 4.82 15.35
N LYS A 29 -10.26 4.54 14.14
CA LYS A 29 -10.91 5.52 13.25
C LYS A 29 -12.44 5.51 13.36
N ARG A 30 -13.02 4.60 14.16
CA ARG A 30 -14.48 4.42 14.33
C ARG A 30 -15.23 4.36 12.99
N LYS A 31 -14.59 3.84 11.93
CA LYS A 31 -15.11 3.74 10.57
C LYS A 31 -14.57 2.48 9.91
N TRP A 32 -15.42 1.75 9.19
CA TRP A 32 -14.98 0.58 8.43
C TRP A 32 -13.95 0.97 7.35
N ILE A 33 -12.79 0.32 7.40
CA ILE A 33 -11.70 0.51 6.44
C ILE A 33 -11.38 -0.85 5.82
N ASN A 34 -11.57 -0.98 4.52
CA ASN A 34 -11.04 -2.11 3.77
C ASN A 34 -9.53 -1.90 3.59
N ARG A 35 -8.70 -2.68 4.32
CA ARG A 35 -7.24 -2.54 4.37
C ARG A 35 -6.51 -3.38 3.31
N GLY A 36 -7.18 -4.13 2.48
CA GLY A 36 -6.55 -4.93 1.44
C GLY A 36 -5.89 -4.07 0.36
N MET A 37 -4.71 -4.47 -0.13
CA MET A 37 -4.12 -3.93 -1.37
C MET A 37 -4.96 -4.34 -2.59
N LEU A 38 -5.46 -5.55 -2.57
CA LEU A 38 -6.34 -6.13 -3.57
C LEU A 38 -7.80 -5.71 -3.33
N SER A 39 -8.65 -5.78 -4.37
CA SER A 39 -10.05 -5.40 -4.28
C SER A 39 -10.86 -6.42 -3.48
N GLY A 40 -10.48 -7.69 -3.56
CA GLY A 40 -11.11 -8.79 -2.83
C GLY A 40 -10.72 -8.84 -1.34
N PRO A 41 -11.46 -9.63 -0.55
CA PRO A 41 -11.26 -9.73 0.89
C PRO A 41 -10.10 -10.68 1.25
N TYR A 42 -8.89 -10.33 0.86
CA TYR A 42 -7.70 -11.13 1.16
C TYR A 42 -6.43 -10.29 1.24
N CYS A 43 -5.54 -10.67 2.15
CA CYS A 43 -4.20 -10.14 2.33
C CYS A 43 -3.17 -11.26 2.12
N PRO A 44 -2.58 -11.41 0.92
CA PRO A 44 -1.70 -12.56 0.56
C PRO A 44 -0.50 -12.73 1.49
N ILE A 45 0.05 -11.65 2.05
CA ILE A 45 1.18 -11.72 2.98
C ILE A 45 0.88 -12.59 4.21
N TYR A 46 -0.37 -12.54 4.72
CA TYR A 46 -0.81 -13.40 5.83
C TYR A 46 -0.94 -14.86 5.38
N GLY A 47 -1.41 -15.11 4.15
CA GLY A 47 -1.46 -16.42 3.55
C GLY A 47 -0.07 -17.05 3.47
N PHE A 48 0.90 -16.35 2.88
CA PHE A 48 2.29 -16.82 2.81
C PHE A 48 2.91 -17.01 4.19
N GLY A 49 2.77 -16.03 5.09
CA GLY A 49 3.31 -16.10 6.45
C GLY A 49 2.79 -17.31 7.22
N SER A 50 1.47 -17.54 7.19
CA SER A 50 0.85 -18.68 7.86
C SER A 50 1.25 -20.02 7.25
N ILE A 51 1.33 -20.12 5.93
CA ILE A 51 1.81 -21.35 5.27
C ILE A 51 3.28 -21.63 5.62
N PHE A 52 4.14 -20.63 5.61
CA PHE A 52 5.54 -20.81 6.02
C PHE A 52 5.65 -21.25 7.49
N ILE A 53 4.88 -20.65 8.41
CA ILE A 53 4.84 -21.08 9.81
C ILE A 53 4.40 -22.53 9.90
N VAL A 54 3.28 -22.90 9.27
CA VAL A 54 2.74 -24.27 9.34
C VAL A 54 3.72 -25.28 8.73
N LEU A 55 4.24 -25.04 7.52
CA LEU A 55 5.08 -26.03 6.83
C LEU A 55 6.47 -26.14 7.45
N LEU A 56 7.10 -25.02 7.80
CA LEU A 56 8.49 -25.03 8.30
C LEU A 56 8.58 -25.33 9.79
N LEU A 57 7.57 -24.92 10.58
CA LEU A 57 7.66 -25.04 12.04
C LEU A 57 6.87 -26.24 12.58
N TYR A 58 6.11 -26.96 11.77
CA TYR A 58 5.39 -28.15 12.20
C TYR A 58 6.28 -29.20 12.93
N PRO A 59 7.52 -29.47 12.50
CA PRO A 59 8.40 -30.40 13.23
C PRO A 59 8.69 -29.97 14.65
N TYR A 60 8.56 -28.69 14.96
CA TYR A 60 8.84 -28.10 16.28
C TYR A 60 7.57 -27.85 17.11
N LYS A 61 6.42 -28.42 16.73
CA LYS A 61 5.13 -28.16 17.37
C LYS A 61 5.10 -28.36 18.90
N ASN A 62 5.99 -29.20 19.43
CA ASN A 62 6.09 -29.44 20.86
C ASN A 62 6.95 -28.40 21.63
N LYS A 63 7.47 -27.39 20.92
CA LYS A 63 8.35 -26.36 21.49
C LYS A 63 7.77 -24.95 21.21
N PRO A 64 6.73 -24.51 21.96
CA PRO A 64 6.02 -23.26 21.66
C PRO A 64 6.89 -22.02 21.68
N PHE A 65 7.84 -21.94 22.61
CA PHE A 65 8.79 -20.80 22.65
C PHE A 65 9.67 -20.73 21.40
N LEU A 66 10.14 -21.86 20.89
CA LEU A 66 10.93 -21.92 19.66
C LEU A 66 10.06 -21.50 18.47
N ILE A 67 8.81 -21.95 18.39
CA ILE A 67 7.87 -21.51 17.34
C ILE A 67 7.65 -20.02 17.42
N PHE A 68 7.46 -19.44 18.59
CA PHE A 68 7.30 -17.98 18.76
C PHE A 68 8.50 -17.22 18.17
N VAL A 69 9.73 -17.60 18.54
CA VAL A 69 10.95 -16.94 18.06
C VAL A 69 11.11 -17.09 16.54
N LEU A 70 10.94 -18.31 16.03
CA LEU A 70 11.06 -18.57 14.59
C LEU A 70 9.93 -17.90 13.78
N ALA A 71 8.71 -17.82 14.32
CA ALA A 71 7.62 -17.09 13.69
C ALA A 71 7.93 -15.60 13.57
N ILE A 72 8.51 -14.96 14.61
CA ILE A 72 8.99 -13.57 14.54
C ILE A 72 9.98 -13.41 13.39
N LEU A 73 10.98 -14.28 13.29
CA LEU A 73 12.02 -14.18 12.26
C LEU A 73 11.43 -14.35 10.84
N ILE A 74 10.62 -15.38 10.63
CA ILE A 74 10.00 -15.67 9.32
C ILE A 74 9.09 -14.53 8.89
N THR A 75 8.21 -14.06 9.78
CA THR A 75 7.24 -13.02 9.43
C THR A 75 7.89 -11.66 9.25
N SER A 76 8.89 -11.31 10.07
CA SER A 76 9.65 -10.06 9.91
C SER A 76 10.46 -10.05 8.61
N LEU A 77 11.06 -11.17 8.23
CA LEU A 77 11.74 -11.31 6.95
C LEU A 77 10.75 -11.16 5.80
N LEU A 78 9.59 -11.83 5.87
CA LEU A 78 8.55 -11.74 4.85
C LEU A 78 8.01 -10.31 4.72
N GLU A 79 7.75 -9.63 5.85
CA GLU A 79 7.28 -8.23 5.87
C GLU A 79 8.31 -7.29 5.26
N TYR A 80 9.59 -7.45 5.60
CA TYR A 80 10.68 -6.66 5.06
C TYR A 80 10.83 -6.84 3.55
N VAL A 81 10.89 -8.10 3.08
CA VAL A 81 11.03 -8.43 1.66
C VAL A 81 9.83 -7.92 0.88
N THR A 82 8.60 -8.14 1.38
CA THR A 82 7.38 -7.64 0.74
C THR A 82 7.39 -6.12 0.61
N SER A 83 7.73 -5.39 1.69
CA SER A 83 7.86 -3.94 1.66
C SER A 83 8.89 -3.47 0.63
N TYR A 84 10.06 -4.12 0.60
CA TYR A 84 11.12 -3.79 -0.35
C TYR A 84 10.68 -4.04 -1.81
N VAL A 85 10.12 -5.20 -2.11
CA VAL A 85 9.66 -5.56 -3.46
C VAL A 85 8.56 -4.62 -3.95
N LEU A 86 7.56 -4.34 -3.10
CA LEU A 86 6.49 -3.42 -3.45
C LEU A 86 7.00 -2.00 -3.69
N GLU A 87 7.98 -1.54 -2.90
CA GLU A 87 8.58 -0.21 -3.10
C GLU A 87 9.40 -0.15 -4.40
N VAL A 88 10.15 -1.20 -4.74
CA VAL A 88 10.91 -1.27 -6.00
C VAL A 88 9.97 -1.32 -7.21
N LEU A 89 8.91 -2.14 -7.15
CA LEU A 89 7.99 -2.32 -8.29
C LEU A 89 7.05 -1.13 -8.49
N PHE A 90 6.53 -0.57 -7.41
CA PHE A 90 5.48 0.45 -7.49
C PHE A 90 5.94 1.82 -7.02
N HIS A 91 7.21 1.99 -6.67
CA HIS A 91 7.77 3.25 -6.15
C HIS A 91 6.92 3.87 -5.04
N THR A 92 6.29 3.01 -4.23
CA THR A 92 5.33 3.39 -3.19
C THR A 92 5.66 2.68 -1.90
N LYS A 93 5.84 3.45 -0.83
CA LYS A 93 6.01 2.92 0.52
C LYS A 93 4.63 2.78 1.16
N TRP A 94 4.13 1.54 1.31
CA TRP A 94 2.76 1.24 1.75
C TRP A 94 2.56 1.46 3.24
N TRP A 95 3.60 1.23 4.04
CA TRP A 95 3.66 1.51 5.47
C TRP A 95 5.03 2.03 5.84
N ASP A 96 5.11 2.78 6.94
CA ASP A 96 6.34 3.36 7.44
C ASP A 96 6.38 3.31 8.96
N TYR A 97 7.34 2.57 9.49
CA TYR A 97 7.58 2.40 10.92
C TYR A 97 8.79 3.19 11.44
N THR A 98 9.28 4.20 10.71
CA THR A 98 10.46 4.98 11.12
C THR A 98 10.32 5.60 12.50
N GLY A 99 9.09 5.93 12.94
CA GLY A 99 8.81 6.46 14.28
C GLY A 99 8.67 5.38 15.38
N TYR A 100 8.82 4.09 15.07
CA TYR A 100 8.64 3.01 16.04
C TYR A 100 9.97 2.48 16.55
N PHE A 101 9.96 2.02 17.82
CA PHE A 101 11.14 1.46 18.47
C PHE A 101 11.66 0.21 17.74
N MET A 102 12.98 0.12 17.60
CA MET A 102 13.70 -0.95 16.89
C MET A 102 13.14 -1.22 15.48
N ASN A 103 12.89 -0.17 14.71
CA ASN A 103 12.55 -0.34 13.31
C ASN A 103 13.81 -0.59 12.46
N ILE A 104 13.65 -1.35 11.38
CA ILE A 104 14.68 -1.58 10.37
C ILE A 104 14.23 -0.94 9.07
N ASN A 105 14.87 0.16 8.67
CA ASN A 105 14.56 0.95 7.48
C ASN A 105 13.07 1.39 7.37
N GLY A 106 12.37 1.48 8.52
CA GLY A 106 10.94 1.78 8.58
C GLY A 106 10.04 0.68 7.99
N ARG A 107 10.59 -0.51 7.65
CA ARG A 107 9.85 -1.61 7.01
C ARG A 107 9.27 -2.60 8.00
N VAL A 108 9.97 -2.86 9.09
CA VAL A 108 9.57 -3.72 10.20
C VAL A 108 9.85 -3.01 11.51
N CYS A 109 9.15 -3.36 12.59
CA CYS A 109 9.42 -2.85 13.94
C CYS A 109 9.14 -3.92 14.99
N LEU A 110 9.80 -3.81 16.15
CA LEU A 110 9.70 -4.80 17.23
C LEU A 110 8.27 -5.07 17.67
N ARG A 111 7.45 -4.04 17.82
CA ARG A 111 6.04 -4.17 18.21
C ARG A 111 5.25 -5.10 17.29
N ASN A 112 5.35 -4.89 15.98
CA ASN A 112 4.63 -5.69 15.00
C ASN A 112 5.21 -7.10 14.89
N SER A 113 6.54 -7.24 14.97
CA SER A 113 7.20 -8.54 14.98
C SER A 113 6.75 -9.41 16.15
N LEU A 114 6.61 -8.84 17.35
CA LEU A 114 6.08 -9.56 18.52
C LEU A 114 4.61 -9.97 18.32
N LEU A 115 3.77 -9.08 17.77
CA LEU A 115 2.38 -9.41 17.46
C LEU A 115 2.29 -10.56 16.44
N PHE A 116 3.13 -10.55 15.40
CA PHE A 116 3.19 -11.64 14.42
C PHE A 116 3.71 -12.94 15.03
N GLY A 117 4.61 -12.88 16.01
CA GLY A 117 5.00 -14.07 16.78
C GLY A 117 3.82 -14.70 17.52
N ILE A 118 2.99 -13.88 18.19
CA ILE A 118 1.76 -14.33 18.88
C ILE A 118 0.76 -14.89 17.86
N LEU A 119 0.54 -14.21 16.74
CA LEU A 119 -0.32 -14.71 15.67
C LEU A 119 0.19 -16.03 15.09
N GLY A 120 1.52 -16.21 14.99
CA GLY A 120 2.13 -17.46 14.57
C GLY A 120 1.82 -18.62 15.50
N LEU A 121 1.83 -18.40 16.82
CA LEU A 121 1.36 -19.39 17.79
C LEU A 121 -0.13 -19.70 17.61
N ALA A 122 -0.96 -18.66 17.45
CA ALA A 122 -2.38 -18.84 17.23
C ALA A 122 -2.66 -19.63 15.93
N VAL A 123 -1.94 -19.33 14.86
CA VAL A 123 -2.03 -20.09 13.60
C VAL A 123 -1.65 -21.55 13.86
N MET A 124 -0.51 -21.84 14.49
CA MET A 124 -0.03 -23.20 14.65
C MET A 124 -0.96 -24.06 15.54
N TYR A 125 -1.43 -23.53 16.66
CA TYR A 125 -2.12 -24.33 17.68
C TYR A 125 -3.64 -24.20 17.69
N LEU A 126 -4.18 -23.07 17.22
CA LEU A 126 -5.63 -22.82 17.28
C LEU A 126 -6.27 -22.85 15.90
N ILE A 127 -5.74 -22.09 14.94
CA ILE A 127 -6.41 -21.83 13.67
C ILE A 127 -6.19 -22.99 12.70
N ASN A 128 -4.94 -23.41 12.51
CA ASN A 128 -4.59 -24.43 11.51
C ASN A 128 -5.27 -25.79 11.78
N PRO A 129 -5.31 -26.34 13.00
CA PRO A 129 -6.00 -27.61 13.23
C PRO A 129 -7.47 -27.55 12.82
N VAL A 130 -8.18 -26.49 13.24
CA VAL A 130 -9.61 -26.32 12.96
C VAL A 130 -9.87 -26.21 11.45
N ILE A 131 -9.08 -25.38 10.73
CA ILE A 131 -9.29 -25.18 9.29
C ILE A 131 -8.93 -26.44 8.50
N VAL A 132 -7.86 -27.14 8.87
CA VAL A 132 -7.47 -28.39 8.19
C VAL A 132 -8.56 -29.46 8.36
N ASP A 133 -9.10 -29.61 9.56
CA ASP A 133 -10.18 -30.58 9.81
C ASP A 133 -11.45 -30.21 9.03
N LEU A 134 -11.80 -28.92 8.99
CA LEU A 134 -12.92 -28.44 8.19
C LEU A 134 -12.72 -28.74 6.68
N PHE A 135 -11.54 -28.51 6.16
CA PHE A 135 -11.25 -28.75 4.73
C PHE A 135 -11.19 -30.23 4.36
N ARG A 136 -10.87 -31.12 5.30
CA ARG A 136 -10.93 -32.58 5.10
C ARG A 136 -12.36 -33.10 4.91
N LEU A 137 -13.36 -32.37 5.37
CA LEU A 137 -14.77 -32.72 5.17
C LEU A 137 -15.25 -32.42 3.74
N ILE A 138 -14.53 -31.59 2.99
CA ILE A 138 -14.89 -31.20 1.63
C ILE A 138 -14.50 -32.31 0.64
N PRO A 139 -15.42 -32.83 -0.18
CA PRO A 139 -15.07 -33.77 -1.24
C PRO A 139 -14.00 -33.18 -2.18
N SER A 140 -13.03 -34.01 -2.60
CA SER A 140 -11.88 -33.57 -3.38
C SER A 140 -12.27 -32.84 -4.68
N THR A 141 -13.32 -33.28 -5.35
CA THR A 141 -13.84 -32.65 -6.57
C THR A 141 -14.37 -31.25 -6.28
N LEU A 142 -15.14 -31.10 -5.21
CA LEU A 142 -15.67 -29.79 -4.80
C LEU A 142 -14.54 -28.84 -4.38
N ALA A 143 -13.56 -29.35 -3.60
CA ALA A 143 -12.37 -28.59 -3.20
C ALA A 143 -11.59 -28.06 -4.43
N LEU A 144 -11.43 -28.90 -5.47
CA LEU A 144 -10.76 -28.50 -6.72
C LEU A 144 -11.54 -27.37 -7.42
N ILE A 145 -12.86 -27.50 -7.56
CA ILE A 145 -13.70 -26.47 -8.20
C ILE A 145 -13.57 -25.14 -7.44
N ILE A 146 -13.71 -25.18 -6.12
CA ILE A 146 -13.57 -23.98 -5.27
C ILE A 146 -12.21 -23.31 -5.48
N VAL A 147 -11.11 -24.09 -5.43
CA VAL A 147 -9.76 -23.57 -5.61
C VAL A 147 -9.59 -22.93 -6.99
N CYS A 148 -10.05 -23.61 -8.07
CA CYS A 148 -9.98 -23.06 -9.42
C CYS A 148 -10.72 -21.72 -9.54
N CYS A 149 -11.94 -21.63 -9.02
CA CYS A 149 -12.71 -20.37 -9.04
C CYS A 149 -12.00 -19.25 -8.28
N ILE A 150 -11.49 -19.54 -7.06
CA ILE A 150 -10.79 -18.55 -6.25
C ILE A 150 -9.48 -18.12 -6.92
N VAL A 151 -8.70 -19.03 -7.47
CA VAL A 151 -7.44 -18.72 -8.18
C VAL A 151 -7.71 -17.86 -9.41
N CYS A 152 -8.73 -18.18 -10.21
CA CYS A 152 -9.11 -17.35 -11.37
C CYS A 152 -9.48 -15.91 -10.94
N TYR A 153 -10.33 -15.79 -9.93
CA TYR A 153 -10.73 -14.48 -9.41
C TYR A 153 -9.54 -13.69 -8.82
N PHE A 154 -8.70 -14.36 -8.02
CA PHE A 154 -7.49 -13.78 -7.44
C PHE A 154 -6.52 -13.27 -8.52
N THR A 155 -6.25 -14.10 -9.53
CA THR A 155 -5.35 -13.74 -10.63
C THR A 155 -5.87 -12.54 -11.41
N TRP A 156 -7.17 -12.50 -11.67
CA TRP A 156 -7.82 -11.36 -12.32
C TRP A 156 -7.71 -10.08 -11.49
N ASP A 157 -7.94 -10.17 -10.18
CA ASP A 157 -7.85 -9.02 -9.27
C ASP A 157 -6.41 -8.49 -9.16
N VAL A 158 -5.42 -9.39 -8.99
CA VAL A 158 -3.99 -9.04 -9.02
C VAL A 158 -3.62 -8.34 -10.32
N PHE A 159 -4.01 -8.91 -11.47
CA PHE A 159 -3.73 -8.32 -12.79
C PHE A 159 -4.31 -6.90 -12.90
N THR A 160 -5.55 -6.71 -12.48
CA THR A 160 -6.23 -5.41 -12.54
C THR A 160 -5.55 -4.36 -11.66
N ILE A 161 -5.20 -4.74 -10.42
CA ILE A 161 -4.52 -3.85 -9.48
C ILE A 161 -3.11 -3.49 -9.96
N VAL A 162 -2.32 -4.49 -10.37
CA VAL A 162 -0.95 -4.28 -10.87
C VAL A 162 -0.96 -3.38 -12.11
N LYS A 163 -1.85 -3.66 -13.08
CA LYS A 163 -2.01 -2.81 -14.27
C LYS A 163 -2.38 -1.37 -13.89
N GLY A 164 -3.28 -1.19 -12.92
CA GLY A 164 -3.66 0.14 -12.42
C GLY A 164 -2.47 0.88 -11.79
N LEU A 165 -1.70 0.21 -10.92
CA LEU A 165 -0.53 0.79 -10.26
C LEU A 165 0.59 1.16 -11.24
N LEU A 166 0.88 0.29 -12.20
CA LEU A 166 1.90 0.56 -13.23
C LEU A 166 1.51 1.74 -14.12
N ARG A 167 0.22 1.87 -14.46
CA ARG A 167 -0.29 3.04 -15.20
C ARG A 167 -0.14 4.32 -14.37
N ASP A 168 -0.57 4.29 -13.11
CA ASP A 168 -0.47 5.44 -12.20
C ASP A 168 1.00 5.89 -12.04
N ASN A 169 1.94 4.94 -11.94
CA ASN A 169 3.37 5.25 -11.87
C ASN A 169 3.91 5.93 -13.14
N ARG A 170 3.46 5.49 -14.32
CA ARG A 170 3.87 6.10 -15.58
C ARG A 170 3.34 7.52 -15.71
N GLU A 171 2.06 7.74 -15.45
CA GLU A 171 1.46 9.07 -15.48
C GLU A 171 2.13 10.03 -14.48
N TRP A 172 2.52 9.50 -13.29
CA TRP A 172 3.28 10.27 -12.31
C TRP A 172 4.68 10.62 -12.78
N ALA A 173 5.39 9.68 -13.43
CA ALA A 173 6.72 9.90 -13.98
C ALA A 173 6.70 10.93 -15.12
N GLU A 174 5.66 10.97 -15.95
CA GLU A 174 5.49 11.98 -16.99
C GLU A 174 5.31 13.38 -16.39
N LEU A 175 4.49 13.52 -15.33
CA LEU A 175 4.37 14.80 -14.61
C LEU A 175 5.72 15.23 -13.99
N GLU A 176 6.45 14.29 -13.39
CA GLU A 176 7.77 14.56 -12.82
C GLU A 176 8.77 15.02 -13.88
N ALA A 177 8.75 14.43 -15.08
CA ALA A 177 9.59 14.80 -16.19
C ALA A 177 9.31 16.23 -16.67
N ILE A 178 8.04 16.64 -16.81
CA ILE A 178 7.64 17.99 -17.20
C ILE A 178 8.14 19.02 -16.18
N VAL A 179 7.88 18.77 -14.90
CA VAL A 179 8.31 19.63 -13.80
C VAL A 179 9.85 19.74 -13.78
N SER A 180 10.56 18.62 -13.87
CA SER A 180 12.03 18.61 -13.82
C SER A 180 12.65 19.31 -15.03
N HIS A 181 12.07 19.16 -16.23
CA HIS A 181 12.54 19.84 -17.45
C HIS A 181 12.40 21.36 -17.31
N TYR A 182 11.25 21.85 -16.85
CA TYR A 182 11.03 23.27 -16.62
C TYR A 182 12.02 23.87 -15.64
N PHE A 183 12.26 23.19 -14.51
CA PHE A 183 13.19 23.69 -13.49
C PHE A 183 14.66 23.50 -13.81
N SER A 184 15.04 22.55 -14.67
CA SER A 184 16.43 22.42 -15.13
C SER A 184 16.86 23.53 -16.10
N ASN A 185 15.94 24.08 -16.87
CA ASN A 185 16.20 25.17 -17.81
C ASN A 185 16.32 26.55 -17.14
N LYS A 186 15.80 26.72 -15.92
CA LYS A 186 16.08 27.91 -15.10
C LYS A 186 17.25 27.61 -14.16
N ARG A 187 18.40 28.26 -14.38
CA ARG A 187 19.64 28.21 -13.56
C ARG A 187 19.28 28.63 -12.12
N TYR A 188 19.03 27.66 -11.27
CA TYR A 188 18.75 27.88 -9.85
C TYR A 188 20.07 27.93 -9.08
N ASP A 189 20.33 29.05 -8.42
CA ASP A 189 21.45 29.21 -7.49
C ASP A 189 21.09 28.55 -6.15
N ASN A 190 21.76 27.48 -5.84
CA ASN A 190 21.47 26.48 -4.81
C ASN A 190 21.81 26.96 -3.37
N LYS A 191 21.39 28.17 -2.95
CA LYS A 191 21.75 28.77 -1.63
C LYS A 191 20.59 28.97 -0.65
N GLY A 192 19.34 28.58 -1.00
CA GLY A 192 18.18 28.73 -0.13
C GLY A 192 17.60 27.42 0.40
N SER A 193 16.78 27.50 1.45
CA SER A 193 15.95 26.38 1.90
C SER A 193 14.95 26.02 0.80
N LEU A 194 14.78 24.73 0.50
CA LEU A 194 13.86 24.21 -0.54
C LEU A 194 12.45 24.83 -0.47
N LYS A 195 12.01 25.16 0.74
CA LYS A 195 10.70 25.79 1.01
C LYS A 195 10.66 27.27 0.61
N GLU A 196 11.74 28.01 0.85
CA GLU A 196 11.87 29.43 0.48
C GLU A 196 12.02 29.58 -1.03
N ASP A 197 12.78 28.68 -1.67
CA ASP A 197 12.95 28.66 -3.11
C ASP A 197 11.62 28.37 -3.83
N LEU A 198 10.79 27.51 -3.27
CA LEU A 198 9.46 27.20 -3.79
C LEU A 198 8.46 28.33 -3.58
N GLN A 199 8.48 29.01 -2.43
CA GLN A 199 7.66 30.19 -2.22
C GLN A 199 8.00 31.32 -3.20
N ARG A 200 9.29 31.58 -3.42
CA ARG A 200 9.76 32.50 -4.47
C ARG A 200 9.38 32.06 -5.88
N MET A 201 9.36 30.74 -6.15
CA MET A 201 8.90 30.18 -7.42
C MET A 201 7.42 30.41 -7.66
N ILE A 202 6.59 30.21 -6.66
CA ILE A 202 5.13 30.44 -6.72
C ILE A 202 4.87 31.94 -6.95
N GLU A 203 5.63 32.82 -6.30
CA GLU A 203 5.55 34.27 -6.47
C GLU A 203 6.05 34.74 -7.85
N LEU A 204 6.99 34.03 -8.47
CA LEU A 204 7.56 34.38 -9.80
C LEU A 204 6.83 33.76 -10.99
N LEU A 205 6.05 32.68 -10.76
CA LEU A 205 5.32 31.98 -11.84
C LEU A 205 4.25 32.83 -12.56
N PRO A 206 3.54 33.78 -11.91
CA PRO A 206 2.55 34.62 -12.58
C PRO A 206 3.12 35.69 -13.53
N PHE A 207 4.40 36.04 -13.42
CA PHE A 207 5.00 37.17 -14.14
C PHE A 207 5.73 36.78 -15.44
N ASP A 208 5.95 35.50 -15.70
CA ASP A 208 6.57 34.99 -16.93
C ASP A 208 5.53 34.21 -17.73
N ILE A 209 5.24 34.65 -18.97
CA ILE A 209 4.27 34.02 -19.87
C ILE A 209 4.56 32.52 -20.05
N GLN A 210 5.83 32.13 -20.18
CA GLN A 210 6.23 30.72 -20.27
C GLN A 210 5.95 29.95 -18.98
N GLY A 211 6.13 30.59 -17.82
CA GLY A 211 5.84 30.01 -16.51
C GLY A 211 4.34 29.75 -16.33
N ALA A 212 3.49 30.70 -16.75
CA ALA A 212 2.03 30.58 -16.68
C ALA A 212 1.50 29.46 -17.59
N GLU A 213 2.05 29.30 -18.79
CA GLU A 213 1.68 28.21 -19.71
C GLU A 213 2.04 26.84 -19.14
N VAL A 214 3.29 26.67 -18.65
CA VAL A 214 3.74 25.40 -18.05
C VAL A 214 2.93 25.08 -16.79
N PHE A 215 2.63 26.08 -15.95
CA PHE A 215 1.81 25.92 -14.77
C PHE A 215 0.39 25.49 -15.12
N SER A 216 -0.22 26.10 -16.15
CA SER A 216 -1.54 25.73 -16.64
C SER A 216 -1.55 24.30 -17.20
N GLU A 217 -0.50 23.88 -17.90
CA GLU A 217 -0.34 22.52 -18.41
C GLU A 217 -0.16 21.50 -17.29
N ILE A 218 0.66 21.80 -16.29
CA ILE A 218 0.81 20.95 -15.08
C ILE A 218 -0.55 20.82 -14.37
N LYS A 219 -1.27 21.93 -14.18
CA LYS A 219 -2.60 21.95 -13.56
C LYS A 219 -3.61 21.14 -14.38
N ARG A 220 -3.60 21.29 -15.70
CA ARG A 220 -4.48 20.53 -16.61
C ARG A 220 -4.20 19.05 -16.52
N ARG A 221 -2.94 18.60 -16.66
CA ARG A 221 -2.54 17.19 -16.57
C ARG A 221 -2.80 16.60 -15.19
N TYR A 222 -2.55 17.36 -14.13
CA TYR A 222 -2.90 16.93 -12.79
C TYR A 222 -4.40 16.73 -12.61
N ASN A 223 -5.22 17.64 -13.12
CA ASN A 223 -6.69 17.51 -13.07
C ASN A 223 -7.19 16.34 -13.91
N GLU A 224 -6.61 16.10 -15.08
CA GLU A 224 -6.89 14.92 -15.91
C GLU A 224 -6.49 13.64 -15.16
N PHE A 225 -5.30 13.60 -14.56
CA PHE A 225 -4.83 12.50 -13.73
C PHE A 225 -5.75 12.22 -12.52
N ILE A 226 -6.27 13.26 -11.88
CA ILE A 226 -7.26 13.10 -10.80
C ILE A 226 -8.61 12.63 -11.32
N LYS A 227 -9.08 13.16 -12.46
CA LYS A 227 -10.34 12.74 -13.11
C LYS A 227 -10.30 11.30 -13.60
N GLN A 228 -9.16 10.86 -14.12
CA GLN A 228 -8.92 9.47 -14.52
C GLN A 228 -8.69 8.53 -13.31
N THR A 229 -8.91 9.03 -12.09
CA THR A 229 -8.74 8.26 -10.86
C THR A 229 -9.54 6.97 -10.91
N THR A 230 -8.88 5.86 -11.13
CA THR A 230 -9.49 4.53 -11.19
C THR A 230 -10.09 4.14 -9.84
N LYS A 231 -11.06 3.21 -9.87
CA LYS A 231 -11.59 2.58 -8.64
C LYS A 231 -10.45 2.05 -7.76
N THR A 232 -9.40 1.50 -8.37
CA THR A 232 -8.18 1.00 -7.74
C THR A 232 -7.49 2.07 -6.89
N ARG A 233 -7.23 3.25 -7.46
CA ARG A 233 -6.55 4.34 -6.76
C ARG A 233 -7.39 4.90 -5.62
N THR A 234 -8.70 5.02 -5.81
CA THR A 234 -9.61 5.47 -4.76
C THR A 234 -9.64 4.47 -3.61
N HIS A 235 -9.65 3.17 -3.91
CA HIS A 235 -9.57 2.10 -2.93
C HIS A 235 -8.25 2.15 -2.15
N LEU A 236 -7.11 2.19 -2.84
CA LEU A 236 -5.79 2.22 -2.23
C LEU A 236 -5.54 3.45 -1.36
N ARG A 237 -5.98 4.63 -1.78
CA ARG A 237 -5.89 5.85 -0.94
C ARG A 237 -6.72 5.75 0.34
N LYS A 238 -7.89 5.09 0.29
CA LYS A 238 -8.70 4.84 1.48
C LYS A 238 -8.06 3.79 2.38
N ALA A 239 -7.54 2.72 1.79
CA ALA A 239 -6.89 1.63 2.52
C ALA A 239 -5.57 2.07 3.16
N TYR A 240 -4.77 2.86 2.46
CA TYR A 240 -3.42 3.29 2.86
C TYR A 240 -3.26 4.82 2.83
N PRO A 241 -3.90 5.56 3.75
CA PRO A 241 -3.86 7.03 3.74
C PRO A 241 -2.46 7.61 3.97
N ASN A 242 -1.58 6.85 4.61
CA ASN A 242 -0.20 7.21 4.89
C ASN A 242 0.81 6.67 3.88
N ALA A 243 0.36 6.00 2.81
CA ALA A 243 1.26 5.52 1.77
C ALA A 243 1.96 6.70 1.08
N ILE A 244 3.27 6.57 0.92
CA ILE A 244 4.11 7.57 0.27
C ILE A 244 4.27 7.16 -1.20
N PHE A 245 3.57 7.86 -2.09
CA PHE A 245 3.64 7.64 -3.53
C PHE A 245 4.77 8.51 -4.13
N GLY A 246 5.60 7.93 -5.02
CA GLY A 246 6.61 8.65 -5.81
C GLY A 246 8.06 8.48 -5.34
N ARG A 247 8.97 8.51 -6.31
CA ARG A 247 10.39 8.27 -6.17
C ARG A 247 11.13 9.56 -5.73
N ASN A 248 11.80 9.54 -4.57
CA ASN A 248 12.80 10.53 -4.11
C ASN A 248 12.35 11.99 -3.83
N ASN A 249 13.26 12.79 -3.22
CA ASN A 249 13.11 14.20 -2.80
C ASN A 249 12.52 15.16 -3.86
N LYS A 250 12.59 14.82 -5.17
CA LYS A 250 11.94 15.57 -6.25
C LYS A 250 10.41 15.46 -6.18
N SER A 251 9.87 14.39 -5.60
CA SER A 251 8.42 14.24 -5.34
C SER A 251 7.90 15.23 -4.30
N SER A 252 8.78 15.85 -3.51
CA SER A 252 8.39 16.91 -2.57
C SER A 252 7.92 18.17 -3.30
N ILE A 253 8.57 18.54 -4.41
CA ILE A 253 8.21 19.71 -5.23
C ILE A 253 6.84 19.51 -5.86
N ILE A 254 6.59 18.34 -6.46
CA ILE A 254 5.29 18.00 -7.05
C ILE A 254 4.19 17.99 -5.96
N ARG A 255 4.48 17.47 -4.76
CA ARG A 255 3.52 17.49 -3.65
C ARG A 255 3.21 18.89 -3.18
N MET A 256 4.19 19.78 -3.08
CA MET A 256 3.96 21.17 -2.67
C MET A 256 3.13 21.92 -3.73
N ILE A 257 3.41 21.74 -5.01
CA ILE A 257 2.58 22.28 -6.11
C ILE A 257 1.14 21.71 -6.02
N ILE A 258 1.00 20.40 -5.73
CA ILE A 258 -0.32 19.75 -5.57
C ILE A 258 -1.08 20.27 -4.36
N ASP A 259 -0.42 20.51 -3.25
CA ASP A 259 -1.06 20.99 -2.03
C ASP A 259 -1.50 22.45 -2.17
N GLU A 260 -0.75 23.25 -2.92
CA GLU A 260 -1.16 24.60 -3.34
C GLU A 260 -2.43 24.55 -4.21
N PHE A 261 -2.47 23.71 -5.23
CA PHE A 261 -3.68 23.52 -6.05
C PHE A 261 -4.90 23.09 -5.24
N LYS A 262 -4.73 22.29 -4.20
CA LYS A 262 -5.83 21.88 -3.32
C LYS A 262 -6.34 23.03 -2.46
N ASN A 263 -5.44 23.90 -2.05
CA ASN A 263 -5.78 25.08 -1.23
C ASN A 263 -6.53 26.11 -2.07
N ASP A 264 -6.07 26.40 -3.29
CA ASP A 264 -6.74 27.28 -4.25
C ASP A 264 -8.17 26.78 -4.55
N ASN A 265 -8.33 25.49 -4.83
CA ASN A 265 -9.64 24.90 -5.12
C ASN A 265 -10.59 24.93 -3.90
N LYS A 266 -10.05 24.89 -2.67
CA LYS A 266 -10.84 25.02 -1.43
C LYS A 266 -11.30 26.47 -1.19
N GLN A 267 -10.45 27.44 -1.52
CA GLN A 267 -10.77 28.86 -1.42
C GLN A 267 -11.84 29.25 -2.43
N GLN A 268 -11.67 28.87 -3.72
CA GLN A 268 -12.66 29.13 -4.76
C GLN A 268 -14.02 28.48 -4.45
N LYS A 269 -14.03 27.30 -3.82
CA LYS A 269 -15.27 26.64 -3.43
C LYS A 269 -15.98 27.36 -2.28
N LYS A 270 -15.22 27.94 -1.34
CA LYS A 270 -15.76 28.76 -0.24
C LYS A 270 -16.29 30.11 -0.76
N GLU A 271 -15.59 30.74 -1.69
CA GLU A 271 -16.02 32.00 -2.33
C GLU A 271 -17.31 31.81 -3.10
N ASN A 272 -17.43 30.75 -3.90
CA ASN A 272 -18.66 30.42 -4.65
C ASN A 272 -19.85 30.01 -3.73
N GLU A 273 -19.59 29.45 -2.54
CA GLU A 273 -20.61 29.14 -1.54
C GLU A 273 -21.07 30.40 -0.76
N THR A 274 -20.22 31.44 -0.66
CA THR A 274 -20.55 32.72 -0.03
C THR A 274 -21.24 33.69 -0.98
N GLU A 275 -21.05 33.57 -2.31
CA GLU A 275 -21.75 34.36 -3.32
C GLU A 275 -23.16 33.84 -3.63
N ASN A 276 -23.49 32.60 -3.28
CA ASN A 276 -24.79 31.97 -3.50
C ASN A 276 -25.70 31.94 -2.25
N ASN A 277 -25.32 32.57 -1.16
CA ASN A 277 -26.12 32.81 0.04
C ASN A 277 -26.33 34.30 0.28
#